data_8728a9a6387f29bd48c5533efa8d1eeb
#
_entry.id   8728a9a6387f29bd48c5533efa8d1eeb
#
_cell.length_a   1.000
_cell.length_b   1.000
_cell.length_c   1.000
_cell.angle_alpha   90.00
_cell.angle_beta   90.00
_cell.angle_gamma   90.00
#
_symmetry.space_group_name_H-M   'P 1'
#
loop_
_entity.id
_entity.type
_entity.pdbx_description
1 polymer ?
#
loop_
_entity_poly.entity_id
_entity_poly.type
_entity_poly.pdbx_seq_one_letter_code
_entity_poly.pdbx_strand_id
1 'polypeptide(L)'
;FTPMLPGHVFWAGVVLAAILVVMLLVWAAGCSQPPAASFDQPVTAAPGIKPKKTYQDLIVGFVQLGDESDWRSANTASVKEAAAQLGVELKFSNAQQKQENQIQAIRALIAQQVDVIGVAPLVETGWVAVFKEAKEAGIPIILVDRRAAVPPDLYVTLMGSDFLEEGRNAGRIMAQLTGGQANIVELQGTNGSAPANDRYMGFREILQNYPGMKVIASEDGNFTVAKGREVMQSFLKAHGREITALYAHNDDMALGAIRAIEEYGLRPGMDIKIVSVDATRGAFEAMIAGKLNATVECNPLLGPQFFELALKVVNGEPVPKWIPSQEQVFFPENAAEILPTRKY
;
A
#
# COMPACT_ATOMS: atom_id res chain seq x y z
N PHE A 1 54.17 24.99 -28.99
CA PHE A 1 54.11 24.84 -30.48
C PHE A 1 52.67 24.54 -30.86
N THR A 2 51.92 25.55 -31.19
CA THR A 2 50.83 25.63 -32.15
C THR A 2 51.47 25.55 -33.55
N PRO A 3 50.80 25.33 -34.70
CA PRO A 3 49.44 25.75 -34.98
C PRO A 3 48.63 24.90 -36.04
N MET A 4 47.44 25.32 -36.25
CA MET A 4 46.73 25.71 -37.48
C MET A 4 45.71 24.78 -38.09
N LEU A 5 44.52 25.28 -38.13
CA LEU A 5 43.48 25.20 -39.19
C LEU A 5 44.02 25.67 -40.54
N PRO A 6 43.42 25.52 -41.72
CA PRO A 6 41.99 25.69 -42.08
C PRO A 6 41.51 24.70 -43.15
N GLY A 7 40.39 24.75 -43.70
CA GLY A 7 39.49 25.71 -44.25
C GLY A 7 38.51 25.10 -45.19
N HIS A 8 37.42 25.76 -45.28
CA HIS A 8 36.70 26.23 -46.44
C HIS A 8 36.35 25.22 -47.59
N VAL A 9 35.31 25.26 -48.32
CA VAL A 9 34.40 26.31 -48.73
C VAL A 9 33.27 25.66 -49.56
N PHE A 10 32.03 26.16 -49.40
CA PHE A 10 31.02 26.43 -50.41
C PHE A 10 30.82 25.49 -51.60
N TRP A 11 29.59 25.15 -51.85
CA TRP A 11 28.90 25.51 -53.11
C TRP A 11 27.38 25.55 -52.87
N ALA A 12 26.87 26.78 -53.07
CA ALA A 12 25.46 27.07 -53.27
C ALA A 12 25.26 27.23 -54.80
N GLY A 13 24.06 27.04 -55.26
CA GLY A 13 23.68 27.33 -56.65
C GLY A 13 22.52 26.47 -57.08
N VAL A 14 21.28 26.89 -56.87
CA VAL A 14 20.47 27.68 -57.81
C VAL A 14 20.39 27.04 -59.20
N VAL A 15 19.23 26.55 -59.58
CA VAL A 15 18.57 26.92 -60.87
C VAL A 15 17.06 26.78 -60.74
N LEU A 16 16.42 27.87 -60.96
CA LEU A 16 15.00 28.17 -61.15
C LEU A 16 14.52 27.75 -62.55
N ALA A 17 13.24 27.41 -62.63
CA ALA A 17 12.30 27.80 -63.71
C ALA A 17 12.44 27.20 -65.14
N ALA A 18 11.32 26.60 -65.53
CA ALA A 18 10.66 26.77 -66.84
C ALA A 18 9.22 26.18 -66.67
N ILE A 19 8.17 26.97 -66.49
CA ILE A 19 7.36 27.79 -67.36
C ILE A 19 6.67 26.99 -68.49
N LEU A 20 5.38 26.82 -68.32
CA LEU A 20 4.22 27.28 -69.08
C LEU A 20 3.90 26.66 -70.46
N VAL A 21 2.63 26.25 -70.53
CA VAL A 21 1.70 26.39 -71.67
C VAL A 21 1.63 25.27 -72.69
N VAL A 22 0.54 24.53 -72.67
CA VAL A 22 -0.31 24.34 -73.84
C VAL A 22 -1.77 24.43 -73.45
N MET A 23 -2.44 25.38 -74.00
CA MET A 23 -3.87 25.68 -73.94
C MET A 23 -4.71 24.66 -74.77
N LEU A 24 -5.92 24.45 -74.27
CA LEU A 24 -7.22 24.33 -74.94
C LEU A 24 -7.35 23.44 -76.19
N LEU A 25 -8.15 22.39 -75.98
CA LEU A 25 -9.19 22.07 -76.95
C LEU A 25 -10.46 21.64 -76.24
N VAL A 26 -11.48 22.49 -76.34
CA VAL A 26 -12.88 22.26 -76.01
C VAL A 26 -13.43 21.30 -77.06
N TRP A 27 -14.11 20.26 -76.63
CA TRP A 27 -15.30 19.79 -77.35
C TRP A 27 -16.32 19.14 -76.36
N ALA A 28 -17.52 19.67 -76.47
CA ALA A 28 -18.71 19.24 -75.73
C ALA A 28 -19.20 17.85 -76.22
N ALA A 29 -19.50 16.98 -75.32
CA ALA A 29 -20.47 15.93 -75.58
C ALA A 29 -21.05 15.39 -74.25
N GLY A 30 -22.31 15.58 -74.09
CA GLY A 30 -23.22 14.62 -73.41
C GLY A 30 -23.27 14.74 -71.90
N CYS A 31 -24.27 15.48 -71.40
CA CYS A 31 -24.84 15.25 -70.07
C CYS A 31 -25.36 13.81 -69.95
N SER A 32 -24.69 12.98 -69.24
CA SER A 32 -25.27 11.83 -68.55
C SER A 32 -24.96 11.93 -67.09
N GLN A 33 -25.95 12.23 -66.27
CA GLN A 33 -25.87 12.16 -64.82
C GLN A 33 -25.43 10.75 -64.41
N PRO A 34 -24.41 10.61 -63.54
CA PRO A 34 -24.17 9.32 -62.93
C PRO A 34 -25.32 9.01 -61.99
N PRO A 35 -25.73 7.70 -61.88
CA PRO A 35 -26.78 7.29 -60.98
C PRO A 35 -26.42 7.67 -59.56
N ALA A 36 -27.41 8.21 -58.81
CA ALA A 36 -27.29 8.47 -57.38
C ALA A 36 -26.81 7.19 -56.66
N ALA A 37 -25.59 7.24 -56.13
CA ALA A 37 -25.09 6.20 -55.26
C ALA A 37 -25.99 6.19 -54.02
N SER A 38 -26.79 5.11 -53.88
CA SER A 38 -27.51 4.82 -52.64
C SER A 38 -26.49 4.60 -51.53
N PHE A 39 -26.37 5.54 -50.62
CA PHE A 39 -25.62 5.39 -49.38
C PHE A 39 -26.45 4.56 -48.38
N ASP A 40 -26.69 3.29 -48.73
CA ASP A 40 -27.24 2.29 -47.85
C ASP A 40 -26.22 1.14 -47.73
N GLN A 41 -25.01 1.49 -47.31
CA GLN A 41 -24.10 0.53 -46.70
C GLN A 41 -24.23 0.70 -45.19
N PRO A 42 -24.52 -0.36 -44.43
CA PRO A 42 -24.44 -0.28 -42.99
C PRO A 42 -23.00 0.08 -42.66
N VAL A 43 -22.83 1.24 -42.05
CA VAL A 43 -21.56 1.61 -41.40
C VAL A 43 -21.30 0.51 -40.38
N THR A 44 -20.37 -0.41 -40.72
CA THR A 44 -19.82 -1.33 -39.72
C THR A 44 -19.19 -0.41 -38.66
N ALA A 45 -19.85 -0.34 -37.51
CA ALA A 45 -19.34 0.37 -36.37
C ALA A 45 -17.88 -0.07 -36.17
N ALA A 46 -16.97 0.87 -36.13
CA ALA A 46 -15.61 0.62 -35.70
C ALA A 46 -15.65 -0.19 -34.40
N PRO A 47 -14.75 -1.15 -34.14
CA PRO A 47 -14.78 -1.96 -32.95
C PRO A 47 -14.90 -1.01 -31.77
N GLY A 48 -16.06 -1.06 -31.10
CA GLY A 48 -16.50 -0.04 -30.16
C GLY A 48 -15.48 0.07 -29.03
N ILE A 49 -14.88 1.24 -28.88
CA ILE A 49 -14.20 1.64 -27.66
C ILE A 49 -15.27 1.48 -26.57
N LYS A 50 -15.10 0.50 -25.69
CA LYS A 50 -15.98 0.35 -24.52
C LYS A 50 -15.98 1.71 -23.79
N PRO A 51 -17.16 2.29 -23.48
CA PRO A 51 -17.21 3.54 -22.73
C PRO A 51 -16.46 3.34 -21.41
N LYS A 52 -15.63 4.33 -21.05
CA LYS A 52 -14.94 4.30 -19.75
C LYS A 52 -15.97 4.34 -18.63
N LYS A 53 -15.78 3.51 -17.63
CA LYS A 53 -16.59 3.52 -16.41
C LYS A 53 -16.28 4.77 -15.58
N THR A 54 -17.29 5.26 -14.88
CA THR A 54 -17.18 6.23 -13.79
C THR A 54 -17.23 5.53 -12.44
N TYR A 55 -17.08 6.24 -11.33
CA TYR A 55 -17.21 5.64 -9.99
C TYR A 55 -18.58 5.01 -9.75
N GLN A 56 -19.64 5.63 -10.25
CA GLN A 56 -21.03 5.14 -10.11
C GLN A 56 -21.31 3.87 -10.91
N ASP A 57 -20.46 3.56 -11.89
CA ASP A 57 -20.58 2.34 -12.71
C ASP A 57 -19.77 1.18 -12.12
N LEU A 58 -18.97 1.43 -11.07
CA LEU A 58 -18.07 0.43 -10.49
C LEU A 58 -18.79 -0.45 -9.47
N ILE A 59 -18.59 -1.75 -9.61
CA ILE A 59 -18.90 -2.77 -8.59
C ILE A 59 -17.58 -3.30 -8.08
N VAL A 60 -17.19 -2.93 -6.86
CA VAL A 60 -15.88 -3.24 -6.28
C VAL A 60 -16.04 -4.24 -5.13
N GLY A 61 -15.32 -5.34 -5.18
CA GLY A 61 -15.15 -6.24 -4.05
C GLY A 61 -14.00 -5.78 -3.17
N PHE A 62 -14.17 -5.83 -1.84
CA PHE A 62 -13.07 -5.63 -0.89
C PHE A 62 -13.06 -6.71 0.17
N VAL A 63 -11.94 -7.44 0.27
CA VAL A 63 -11.78 -8.56 1.19
C VAL A 63 -10.82 -8.15 2.29
N GLN A 64 -11.39 -7.74 3.43
CA GLN A 64 -10.65 -7.37 4.64
C GLN A 64 -10.31 -8.62 5.45
N LEU A 65 -9.16 -8.59 6.12
CA LEU A 65 -8.69 -9.72 6.93
C LEU A 65 -9.38 -9.86 8.29
N GLY A 66 -9.73 -8.75 8.94
CA GLY A 66 -10.33 -8.74 10.29
C GLY A 66 -10.57 -7.32 10.82
N ASP A 67 -10.69 -7.20 12.14
CA ASP A 67 -10.81 -5.96 12.93
C ASP A 67 -9.88 -6.03 14.15
N GLU A 68 -8.66 -6.55 13.97
CA GLU A 68 -7.75 -6.91 15.07
C GLU A 68 -7.16 -5.71 15.81
N SER A 69 -7.17 -4.51 15.20
CA SER A 69 -6.48 -3.33 15.69
C SER A 69 -7.25 -2.04 15.37
N ASP A 70 -6.94 -0.96 16.08
CA ASP A 70 -7.47 0.38 15.77
C ASP A 70 -7.09 0.81 14.35
N TRP A 71 -5.86 0.47 13.91
CA TRP A 71 -5.41 0.71 12.54
C TRP A 71 -6.32 0.01 11.52
N ARG A 72 -6.64 -1.26 11.74
CA ARG A 72 -7.48 -2.05 10.82
C ARG A 72 -8.91 -1.52 10.75
N SER A 73 -9.46 -1.13 11.88
CA SER A 73 -10.78 -0.49 11.95
C SER A 73 -10.81 0.83 11.17
N ALA A 74 -9.77 1.67 11.30
CA ALA A 74 -9.63 2.90 10.54
C ALA A 74 -9.46 2.65 9.03
N ASN A 75 -8.71 1.61 8.64
CA ASN A 75 -8.57 1.21 7.23
C ASN A 75 -9.92 0.78 6.65
N THR A 76 -10.68 -0.04 7.36
CA THR A 76 -12.04 -0.44 6.96
C THR A 76 -12.97 0.76 6.82
N ALA A 77 -12.95 1.68 7.80
CA ALA A 77 -13.75 2.90 7.75
C ALA A 77 -13.39 3.76 6.52
N SER A 78 -12.08 3.96 6.26
CA SER A 78 -11.60 4.72 5.10
C SER A 78 -12.10 4.15 3.77
N VAL A 79 -12.08 2.82 3.61
CA VAL A 79 -12.58 2.16 2.40
C VAL A 79 -14.09 2.36 2.25
N LYS A 80 -14.87 2.13 3.32
CA LYS A 80 -16.34 2.27 3.28
C LYS A 80 -16.79 3.71 3.04
N GLU A 81 -16.16 4.67 3.72
CA GLU A 81 -16.45 6.11 3.57
C GLU A 81 -16.13 6.60 2.15
N ALA A 82 -14.97 6.22 1.61
CA ALA A 82 -14.58 6.60 0.25
C ALA A 82 -15.55 6.01 -0.80
N ALA A 83 -15.97 4.75 -0.66
CA ALA A 83 -16.98 4.14 -1.52
C ALA A 83 -18.29 4.93 -1.50
N ALA A 84 -18.78 5.27 -0.30
CA ALA A 84 -20.03 6.03 -0.14
C ALA A 84 -19.93 7.43 -0.75
N GLN A 85 -18.80 8.14 -0.52
CA GLN A 85 -18.58 9.48 -1.06
C GLN A 85 -18.49 9.51 -2.60
N LEU A 86 -17.89 8.47 -3.20
CA LEU A 86 -17.71 8.35 -4.64
C LEU A 86 -18.92 7.72 -5.35
N GLY A 87 -19.85 7.14 -4.62
CA GLY A 87 -21.02 6.44 -5.18
C GLY A 87 -20.67 5.07 -5.79
N VAL A 88 -19.60 4.43 -5.32
CA VAL A 88 -19.19 3.08 -5.76
C VAL A 88 -20.04 2.02 -5.07
N GLU A 89 -20.51 1.02 -5.83
CA GLU A 89 -21.11 -0.18 -5.24
C GLU A 89 -20.02 -1.05 -4.62
N LEU A 90 -19.88 -0.98 -3.28
CA LEU A 90 -18.89 -1.76 -2.53
C LEU A 90 -19.49 -3.05 -1.98
N LYS A 91 -18.92 -4.19 -2.38
CA LYS A 91 -19.18 -5.51 -1.79
C LYS A 91 -18.04 -5.84 -0.81
N PHE A 92 -18.28 -5.49 0.46
CA PHE A 92 -17.28 -5.65 1.54
C PHE A 92 -17.43 -6.98 2.27
N SER A 93 -16.32 -7.66 2.52
CA SER A 93 -16.26 -8.88 3.33
C SER A 93 -15.20 -8.76 4.40
N ASN A 94 -15.54 -9.11 5.65
CA ASN A 94 -14.60 -9.27 6.77
C ASN A 94 -14.37 -10.75 7.03
N ALA A 95 -13.14 -11.19 6.93
CA ALA A 95 -12.78 -12.60 7.05
C ALA A 95 -12.57 -13.08 8.50
N GLN A 96 -12.68 -12.19 9.49
CA GLN A 96 -12.54 -12.56 10.92
C GLN A 96 -11.20 -13.27 11.23
N GLN A 97 -10.13 -12.79 10.60
CA GLN A 97 -8.77 -13.33 10.72
C GLN A 97 -8.61 -14.81 10.30
N LYS A 98 -9.40 -15.24 9.31
CA LYS A 98 -9.32 -16.58 8.74
C LYS A 98 -9.05 -16.49 7.24
N GLN A 99 -7.92 -17.02 6.81
CA GLN A 99 -7.55 -17.01 5.39
C GLN A 99 -8.55 -17.76 4.51
N GLU A 100 -9.09 -18.87 4.99
CA GLU A 100 -10.12 -19.62 4.28
C GLU A 100 -11.36 -18.78 4.00
N ASN A 101 -11.76 -17.89 4.92
CA ASN A 101 -12.85 -16.96 4.72
C ASN A 101 -12.51 -15.91 3.63
N GLN A 102 -11.26 -15.43 3.59
CA GLN A 102 -10.82 -14.54 2.52
C GLN A 102 -10.88 -15.22 1.14
N ILE A 103 -10.40 -16.46 1.05
CA ILE A 103 -10.45 -17.25 -0.19
C ILE A 103 -11.89 -17.49 -0.64
N GLN A 104 -12.80 -17.84 0.27
CA GLN A 104 -14.23 -18.00 -0.03
C GLN A 104 -14.87 -16.68 -0.47
N ALA A 105 -14.52 -15.56 0.17
CA ALA A 105 -15.03 -14.24 -0.21
C ALA A 105 -14.58 -13.84 -1.63
N ILE A 106 -13.32 -14.09 -1.99
CA ILE A 106 -12.83 -13.83 -3.36
C ILE A 106 -13.62 -14.66 -4.36
N ARG A 107 -13.84 -15.95 -4.12
CA ARG A 107 -14.66 -16.81 -5.01
C ARG A 107 -16.11 -16.33 -5.14
N ALA A 108 -16.70 -15.86 -4.03
CA ALA A 108 -18.05 -15.27 -4.07
C ALA A 108 -18.10 -13.98 -4.91
N LEU A 109 -17.07 -13.13 -4.83
CA LEU A 109 -16.96 -11.91 -5.64
C LEU A 109 -16.73 -12.23 -7.13
N ILE A 110 -15.95 -13.28 -7.43
CA ILE A 110 -15.79 -13.78 -8.82
C ILE A 110 -17.15 -14.22 -9.37
N ALA A 111 -17.93 -15.01 -8.61
CA ALA A 111 -19.25 -15.46 -9.00
C ALA A 111 -20.25 -14.30 -9.20
N GLN A 112 -20.09 -13.21 -8.46
CA GLN A 112 -20.87 -11.98 -8.59
C GLN A 112 -20.41 -11.07 -9.73
N GLN A 113 -19.32 -11.43 -10.42
CA GLN A 113 -18.76 -10.67 -11.56
C GLN A 113 -18.48 -9.20 -11.22
N VAL A 114 -17.84 -8.94 -10.07
CA VAL A 114 -17.39 -7.60 -9.73
C VAL A 114 -16.33 -7.11 -10.71
N ASP A 115 -16.14 -5.80 -10.82
CA ASP A 115 -15.18 -5.21 -11.77
C ASP A 115 -13.72 -5.35 -11.33
N VAL A 116 -13.47 -5.33 -10.03
CA VAL A 116 -12.15 -5.40 -9.41
C VAL A 116 -12.26 -5.87 -7.97
N ILE A 117 -11.25 -6.56 -7.48
CA ILE A 117 -11.20 -7.02 -6.09
C ILE A 117 -9.98 -6.41 -5.39
N GLY A 118 -10.21 -5.66 -4.29
CA GLY A 118 -9.19 -5.29 -3.33
C GLY A 118 -9.03 -6.37 -2.28
N VAL A 119 -7.80 -6.73 -1.96
CA VAL A 119 -7.51 -7.76 -0.94
C VAL A 119 -6.42 -7.25 -0.01
N ALA A 120 -6.67 -7.33 1.31
CA ALA A 120 -5.65 -7.21 2.35
C ALA A 120 -5.30 -8.62 2.88
N PRO A 121 -4.27 -9.30 2.35
CA PRO A 121 -3.99 -10.69 2.71
C PRO A 121 -3.63 -10.86 4.19
N LEU A 122 -4.22 -11.86 4.84
CA LEU A 122 -3.90 -12.17 6.25
C LEU A 122 -2.44 -12.60 6.40
N VAL A 123 -2.00 -13.53 5.56
CA VAL A 123 -0.62 -14.03 5.46
C VAL A 123 -0.14 -13.99 4.01
N GLU A 124 1.17 -14.15 3.78
CA GLU A 124 1.73 -14.01 2.44
C GLU A 124 1.44 -15.20 1.51
N THR A 125 1.33 -16.41 2.04
CA THR A 125 1.24 -17.64 1.24
C THR A 125 -0.20 -18.14 1.08
N GLY A 126 -0.41 -19.07 0.11
CA GLY A 126 -1.71 -19.75 -0.08
C GLY A 126 -2.68 -19.09 -1.06
N TRP A 127 -2.26 -18.07 -1.81
CA TRP A 127 -3.14 -17.25 -2.66
C TRP A 127 -3.16 -17.64 -4.14
N VAL A 128 -2.14 -18.39 -4.61
CA VAL A 128 -1.92 -18.63 -6.04
C VAL A 128 -3.17 -19.18 -6.74
N ALA A 129 -3.85 -20.16 -6.13
CA ALA A 129 -5.00 -20.81 -6.75
C ALA A 129 -6.17 -19.82 -6.96
N VAL A 130 -6.59 -19.13 -5.90
CA VAL A 130 -7.74 -18.21 -5.97
C VAL A 130 -7.44 -16.96 -6.81
N PHE A 131 -6.17 -16.49 -6.85
CA PHE A 131 -5.81 -15.37 -7.73
C PHE A 131 -5.77 -15.79 -9.20
N LYS A 132 -5.40 -17.04 -9.50
CA LYS A 132 -5.57 -17.60 -10.86
C LYS A 132 -7.03 -17.66 -11.26
N GLU A 133 -7.92 -18.13 -10.37
CA GLU A 133 -9.37 -18.14 -10.61
C GLU A 133 -9.90 -16.73 -10.96
N ALA A 134 -9.48 -15.69 -10.22
CA ALA A 134 -9.86 -14.30 -10.53
C ALA A 134 -9.32 -13.83 -11.89
N LYS A 135 -8.05 -14.14 -12.19
CA LYS A 135 -7.43 -13.80 -13.49
C LYS A 135 -8.15 -14.49 -14.65
N GLU A 136 -8.49 -15.77 -14.54
CA GLU A 136 -9.22 -16.53 -15.55
C GLU A 136 -10.64 -15.99 -15.76
N ALA A 137 -11.26 -15.46 -14.70
CA ALA A 137 -12.56 -14.76 -14.79
C ALA A 137 -12.43 -13.32 -15.35
N GLY A 138 -11.21 -12.84 -15.62
CA GLY A 138 -10.96 -11.48 -16.10
C GLY A 138 -11.14 -10.39 -15.04
N ILE A 139 -11.11 -10.74 -13.75
CA ILE A 139 -11.29 -9.82 -12.63
C ILE A 139 -9.92 -9.47 -12.04
N PRO A 140 -9.46 -8.21 -12.17
CA PRO A 140 -8.18 -7.77 -11.63
C PRO A 140 -8.18 -7.75 -10.09
N ILE A 141 -7.02 -8.08 -9.51
CA ILE A 141 -6.77 -7.97 -8.06
C ILE A 141 -5.84 -6.80 -7.79
N ILE A 142 -6.22 -5.97 -6.82
CA ILE A 142 -5.38 -4.94 -6.20
C ILE A 142 -5.04 -5.40 -4.79
N LEU A 143 -3.76 -5.52 -4.47
CA LEU A 143 -3.30 -5.77 -3.12
C LEU A 143 -3.29 -4.45 -2.35
N VAL A 144 -3.94 -4.43 -1.19
CA VAL A 144 -4.06 -3.25 -0.33
C VAL A 144 -3.39 -3.55 1.00
N ASP A 145 -2.53 -2.64 1.45
CA ASP A 145 -1.78 -2.76 2.69
C ASP A 145 -0.73 -3.90 2.64
N ARG A 146 -1.15 -5.13 2.50
CA ARG A 146 -0.30 -6.32 2.61
C ARG A 146 -0.05 -6.97 1.25
N ARG A 147 1.18 -7.45 1.01
CA ARG A 147 1.50 -8.27 -0.16
C ARG A 147 1.11 -9.74 0.03
N ALA A 148 0.95 -10.42 -1.10
CA ALA A 148 0.86 -11.87 -1.19
C ALA A 148 2.08 -12.42 -1.95
N ALA A 149 2.59 -13.57 -1.53
CA ALA A 149 3.68 -14.28 -2.20
C ALA A 149 3.13 -15.07 -3.41
N VAL A 150 2.88 -14.34 -4.49
CA VAL A 150 2.33 -14.85 -5.74
C VAL A 150 3.13 -14.35 -6.94
N PRO A 151 3.07 -15.04 -8.09
CA PRO A 151 3.61 -14.52 -9.35
C PRO A 151 3.06 -13.11 -9.65
N PRO A 152 3.91 -12.21 -10.18
CA PRO A 152 3.53 -10.79 -10.35
C PRO A 152 2.39 -10.57 -11.37
N ASP A 153 2.11 -11.52 -12.22
CA ASP A 153 1.01 -11.48 -13.20
C ASP A 153 -0.36 -11.84 -12.61
N LEU A 154 -0.43 -12.23 -11.33
CA LEU A 154 -1.67 -12.59 -10.65
C LEU A 154 -2.33 -11.41 -9.89
N TYR A 155 -1.69 -10.26 -9.84
CA TYR A 155 -2.27 -9.02 -9.31
C TYR A 155 -1.81 -7.82 -10.14
N VAL A 156 -2.56 -6.74 -10.14
CA VAL A 156 -2.24 -5.56 -10.95
C VAL A 156 -1.23 -4.66 -10.23
N THR A 157 -1.54 -4.28 -9.02
CA THR A 157 -0.72 -3.36 -8.20
C THR A 157 -0.84 -3.69 -6.72
N LEU A 158 0.19 -3.32 -5.96
CA LEU A 158 0.19 -3.26 -4.50
C LEU A 158 0.23 -1.79 -4.07
N MET A 159 -0.60 -1.39 -3.11
CA MET A 159 -0.55 -0.08 -2.48
C MET A 159 -0.48 -0.21 -0.96
N GLY A 160 0.35 0.60 -0.32
CA GLY A 160 0.52 0.58 1.13
C GLY A 160 1.94 0.92 1.57
N SER A 161 2.24 0.65 2.82
CA SER A 161 3.46 1.04 3.49
C SER A 161 4.69 0.21 3.08
N ASP A 162 5.88 0.78 3.22
CA ASP A 162 7.14 0.06 3.16
C ASP A 162 7.48 -0.51 4.54
N PHE A 163 6.97 -1.69 4.85
CA PHE A 163 7.14 -2.34 6.14
C PHE A 163 8.62 -2.63 6.49
N LEU A 164 9.45 -2.83 5.48
CA LEU A 164 10.89 -3.02 5.70
C LEU A 164 11.54 -1.74 6.19
N GLU A 165 11.18 -0.60 5.58
CA GLU A 165 11.67 0.72 6.00
C GLU A 165 11.09 1.16 7.35
N GLU A 166 9.84 0.79 7.66
CA GLU A 166 9.27 0.99 9.01
C GLU A 166 10.10 0.25 10.07
N GLY A 167 10.46 -1.01 9.82
CA GLY A 167 11.34 -1.79 10.70
C GLY A 167 12.73 -1.16 10.86
N ARG A 168 13.33 -0.67 9.77
CA ARG A 168 14.61 0.07 9.80
C ARG A 168 14.49 1.36 10.63
N ASN A 169 13.42 2.12 10.44
CA ASN A 169 13.17 3.34 11.21
C ASN A 169 13.04 3.03 12.70
N ALA A 170 12.28 2.01 13.06
CA ALA A 170 12.17 1.56 14.45
C ALA A 170 13.55 1.19 15.04
N GLY A 171 14.38 0.50 14.28
CA GLY A 171 15.74 0.13 14.69
C GLY A 171 16.66 1.35 14.90
N ARG A 172 16.64 2.33 13.98
CA ARG A 172 17.42 3.58 14.10
C ARG A 172 17.00 4.38 15.33
N ILE A 173 15.69 4.50 15.55
CA ILE A 173 15.12 5.20 16.71
C ILE A 173 15.53 4.49 18.00
N MET A 174 15.40 3.16 18.05
CA MET A 174 15.80 2.39 19.22
C MET A 174 17.29 2.58 19.54
N ALA A 175 18.16 2.58 18.53
CA ALA A 175 19.59 2.84 18.71
C ALA A 175 19.85 4.24 19.26
N GLN A 176 19.12 5.24 18.78
CA GLN A 176 19.23 6.63 19.29
C GLN A 176 18.76 6.73 20.75
N LEU A 177 17.62 6.15 21.10
CA LEU A 177 17.05 6.20 22.45
C LEU A 177 17.89 5.49 23.49
N THR A 178 18.62 4.44 23.09
CA THR A 178 19.37 3.57 24.00
C THR A 178 20.90 3.78 23.94
N GLY A 179 21.36 4.70 23.08
CA GLY A 179 22.81 4.85 22.83
C GLY A 179 23.45 3.59 22.25
N GLY A 180 22.70 2.75 21.55
CA GLY A 180 23.17 1.51 20.96
C GLY A 180 23.37 0.36 21.95
N GLN A 181 22.79 0.45 23.16
CA GLN A 181 22.90 -0.55 24.22
C GLN A 181 21.52 -0.89 24.78
N ALA A 182 21.01 -2.09 24.56
CA ALA A 182 19.69 -2.50 25.06
C ALA A 182 19.52 -4.02 25.09
N ASN A 183 18.80 -4.51 26.09
CA ASN A 183 18.16 -5.80 26.08
C ASN A 183 16.72 -5.61 25.63
N ILE A 184 16.45 -5.99 24.40
CA ILE A 184 15.20 -5.71 23.70
C ILE A 184 14.31 -6.93 23.77
N VAL A 185 13.03 -6.76 24.10
CA VAL A 185 11.98 -7.73 23.79
C VAL A 185 11.19 -7.24 22.61
N GLU A 186 10.69 -8.17 21.79
CA GLU A 186 9.98 -7.85 20.55
C GLU A 186 8.61 -8.51 20.53
N LEU A 187 7.58 -7.71 20.31
CA LEU A 187 6.22 -8.16 20.02
C LEU A 187 6.01 -8.11 18.51
N GLN A 188 6.07 -9.29 17.89
CA GLN A 188 5.82 -9.41 16.46
C GLN A 188 4.32 -9.33 16.16
N GLY A 189 3.98 -8.94 14.94
CA GLY A 189 2.63 -9.06 14.42
C GLY A 189 2.28 -10.50 14.04
N THR A 190 1.10 -10.68 13.45
CA THR A 190 0.60 -11.98 12.99
C THR A 190 1.64 -12.74 12.18
N ASN A 191 2.01 -13.90 12.66
CA ASN A 191 3.04 -14.73 12.04
C ASN A 191 2.71 -15.05 10.57
N GLY A 192 3.69 -14.89 9.69
CA GLY A 192 3.56 -15.10 8.24
C GLY A 192 2.88 -13.96 7.48
N SER A 193 2.50 -12.88 8.15
CA SER A 193 2.03 -11.67 7.46
C SER A 193 3.19 -10.83 6.94
N ALA A 194 2.98 -10.12 5.83
CA ALA A 194 3.99 -9.25 5.23
C ALA A 194 4.53 -8.20 6.22
N PRO A 195 3.68 -7.44 6.97
CA PRO A 195 4.20 -6.46 7.92
C PRO A 195 5.01 -7.09 9.05
N ALA A 196 4.62 -8.25 9.59
CA ALA A 196 5.41 -8.91 10.64
C ALA A 196 6.78 -9.35 10.12
N ASN A 197 6.83 -9.96 8.94
CA ASN A 197 8.07 -10.44 8.33
C ASN A 197 9.04 -9.28 8.03
N ASP A 198 8.55 -8.21 7.39
CA ASP A 198 9.38 -7.10 6.95
C ASP A 198 9.82 -6.19 8.10
N ARG A 199 8.92 -5.87 9.03
CA ARG A 199 9.28 -5.11 10.24
C ARG A 199 10.33 -5.83 11.07
N TYR A 200 10.22 -7.17 11.18
CA TYR A 200 11.26 -8.01 11.79
C TYR A 200 12.59 -7.88 11.05
N MET A 201 12.59 -8.08 9.72
CA MET A 201 13.81 -8.02 8.92
C MET A 201 14.47 -6.64 8.97
N GLY A 202 13.70 -5.56 8.75
CA GLY A 202 14.22 -4.19 8.76
C GLY A 202 14.83 -3.81 10.10
N PHE A 203 14.19 -4.18 11.21
CA PHE A 203 14.73 -3.94 12.55
C PHE A 203 16.05 -4.68 12.76
N ARG A 204 16.11 -5.98 12.42
CA ARG A 204 17.35 -6.79 12.52
C ARG A 204 18.48 -6.27 11.66
N GLU A 205 18.19 -5.74 10.48
CA GLU A 205 19.17 -5.15 9.58
C GLU A 205 19.91 -3.97 10.23
N ILE A 206 19.20 -3.11 10.94
CA ILE A 206 19.81 -2.00 11.68
C ILE A 206 20.60 -2.48 12.89
N LEU A 207 20.10 -3.48 13.63
CA LEU A 207 20.78 -4.01 14.80
C LEU A 207 22.17 -4.58 14.50
N GLN A 208 22.43 -5.02 13.27
CA GLN A 208 23.76 -5.48 12.85
C GLN A 208 24.84 -4.42 13.08
N ASN A 209 24.50 -3.14 13.06
CA ASN A 209 25.41 -2.04 13.29
C ASN A 209 25.59 -1.69 14.79
N TYR A 210 24.82 -2.33 15.68
CA TYR A 210 24.79 -2.03 17.12
C TYR A 210 24.91 -3.32 17.94
N PRO A 211 26.13 -3.88 18.10
CA PRO A 211 26.32 -5.16 18.79
C PRO A 211 25.90 -5.17 20.27
N GLY A 212 25.73 -3.99 20.88
CA GLY A 212 25.18 -3.83 22.22
C GLY A 212 23.65 -3.89 22.30
N MET A 213 22.95 -3.89 21.17
CA MET A 213 21.49 -4.05 21.12
C MET A 213 21.15 -5.52 20.88
N LYS A 214 20.64 -6.19 21.91
CA LYS A 214 20.34 -7.63 21.87
C LYS A 214 18.84 -7.86 21.98
N VAL A 215 18.27 -8.61 21.06
CA VAL A 215 16.90 -9.12 21.22
C VAL A 215 16.96 -10.38 22.05
N ILE A 216 16.47 -10.29 23.28
CA ILE A 216 16.54 -11.38 24.28
C ILE A 216 15.30 -12.26 24.26
N ALA A 217 14.17 -11.76 23.75
CA ALA A 217 12.95 -12.52 23.53
C ALA A 217 12.13 -11.88 22.39
N SER A 218 11.42 -12.71 21.62
CA SER A 218 10.60 -12.28 20.49
C SER A 218 9.45 -13.27 20.29
N GLU A 219 8.20 -12.79 20.30
CA GLU A 219 7.00 -13.61 20.20
C GLU A 219 5.89 -12.91 19.42
N ASP A 220 4.97 -13.71 18.86
CA ASP A 220 3.78 -13.25 18.15
C ASP A 220 2.75 -12.66 19.12
N GLY A 221 2.45 -11.38 18.96
CA GLY A 221 1.38 -10.65 19.67
C GLY A 221 0.14 -10.41 18.81
N ASN A 222 0.12 -10.97 17.60
CA ASN A 222 -1.05 -11.02 16.70
C ASN A 222 -1.69 -9.65 16.39
N PHE A 223 -0.92 -8.57 16.53
CA PHE A 223 -1.36 -7.18 16.37
C PHE A 223 -2.46 -6.72 17.34
N THR A 224 -2.74 -7.45 18.41
CA THR A 224 -3.82 -7.14 19.35
C THR A 224 -3.32 -6.61 20.68
N VAL A 225 -4.09 -5.70 21.31
CA VAL A 225 -3.84 -5.20 22.68
C VAL A 225 -3.76 -6.35 23.69
N ALA A 226 -4.72 -7.29 23.62
CA ALA A 226 -4.81 -8.40 24.57
C ALA A 226 -3.60 -9.32 24.49
N LYS A 227 -3.19 -9.72 23.29
CA LYS A 227 -2.05 -10.62 23.09
C LYS A 227 -0.73 -9.91 23.37
N GLY A 228 -0.60 -8.63 23.00
CA GLY A 228 0.57 -7.84 23.36
C GLY A 228 0.78 -7.75 24.87
N ARG A 229 -0.29 -7.55 25.65
CA ARG A 229 -0.24 -7.58 27.13
C ARG A 229 0.17 -8.96 27.67
N GLU A 230 -0.47 -10.04 27.19
CA GLU A 230 -0.18 -11.41 27.61
C GLU A 230 1.29 -11.79 27.36
N VAL A 231 1.81 -11.53 26.16
CA VAL A 231 3.19 -11.83 25.79
C VAL A 231 4.17 -10.98 26.61
N MET A 232 3.88 -9.69 26.81
CA MET A 232 4.74 -8.84 27.63
C MET A 232 4.76 -9.28 29.10
N GLN A 233 3.65 -9.74 29.68
CA GLN A 233 3.62 -10.34 31.02
C GLN A 233 4.54 -11.57 31.08
N SER A 234 4.55 -12.41 30.05
CA SER A 234 5.44 -13.58 29.96
C SER A 234 6.91 -13.17 29.89
N PHE A 235 7.25 -12.15 29.10
CA PHE A 235 8.61 -11.59 29.03
C PHE A 235 9.07 -11.02 30.38
N LEU A 236 8.21 -10.25 31.04
CA LEU A 236 8.53 -9.68 32.36
C LEU A 236 8.71 -10.77 33.43
N LYS A 237 7.93 -11.84 33.38
CA LYS A 237 8.10 -12.99 34.27
C LYS A 237 9.45 -13.71 34.05
N ALA A 238 9.88 -13.82 32.78
CA ALA A 238 11.11 -14.52 32.42
C ALA A 238 12.38 -13.69 32.65
N HIS A 239 12.35 -12.40 32.33
CA HIS A 239 13.53 -11.53 32.25
C HIS A 239 13.48 -10.34 33.24
N GLY A 240 12.31 -9.96 33.72
CA GLY A 240 12.16 -8.90 34.71
C GLY A 240 12.84 -7.59 34.33
N ARG A 241 13.68 -7.08 35.23
CA ARG A 241 14.41 -5.82 35.06
C ARG A 241 15.60 -5.90 34.09
N GLU A 242 15.91 -7.07 33.56
CA GLU A 242 16.88 -7.21 32.46
C GLU A 242 16.39 -6.56 31.18
N ILE A 243 15.06 -6.48 30.98
CA ILE A 243 14.45 -5.82 29.83
C ILE A 243 14.65 -4.31 29.95
N THR A 244 15.30 -3.70 28.95
CA THR A 244 15.52 -2.23 28.90
C THR A 244 14.83 -1.57 27.71
N ALA A 245 14.35 -2.36 26.73
CA ALA A 245 13.63 -1.83 25.59
C ALA A 245 12.58 -2.82 25.05
N LEU A 246 11.56 -2.28 24.42
CA LEU A 246 10.50 -3.00 23.71
C LEU A 246 10.37 -2.45 22.29
N TYR A 247 10.42 -3.32 21.32
CA TYR A 247 9.95 -3.07 19.97
C TYR A 247 8.61 -3.80 19.75
N ALA A 248 7.55 -3.07 19.50
CA ALA A 248 6.24 -3.62 19.14
C ALA A 248 5.93 -3.32 17.68
N HIS A 249 5.55 -4.34 16.92
CA HIS A 249 5.26 -4.19 15.50
C HIS A 249 4.00 -3.35 15.22
N ASN A 250 3.18 -3.05 16.25
CA ASN A 250 2.13 -2.04 16.15
C ASN A 250 1.84 -1.38 17.50
N ASP A 251 1.06 -0.29 17.45
CA ASP A 251 0.68 0.50 18.62
C ASP A 251 -0.24 -0.27 19.56
N ASP A 252 -1.19 -1.05 19.04
CA ASP A 252 -2.13 -1.84 19.87
C ASP A 252 -1.38 -2.80 20.80
N MET A 253 -0.39 -3.53 20.28
CA MET A 253 0.45 -4.38 21.13
C MET A 253 1.29 -3.57 22.13
N ALA A 254 1.82 -2.41 21.71
CA ALA A 254 2.55 -1.52 22.60
C ALA A 254 1.68 -1.02 23.74
N LEU A 255 0.44 -0.62 23.49
CA LEU A 255 -0.53 -0.22 24.52
C LEU A 255 -0.87 -1.36 25.49
N GLY A 256 -0.98 -2.57 24.97
CA GLY A 256 -1.12 -3.78 25.80
C GLY A 256 0.09 -4.02 26.69
N ALA A 257 1.29 -3.90 26.13
CA ALA A 257 2.56 -4.05 26.83
C ALA A 257 2.77 -2.98 27.90
N ILE A 258 2.41 -1.72 27.64
CA ILE A 258 2.46 -0.63 28.60
C ILE A 258 1.71 -0.99 29.89
N ARG A 259 0.50 -1.56 29.76
CA ARG A 259 -0.29 -2.00 30.92
C ARG A 259 0.42 -3.12 31.69
N ALA A 260 1.01 -4.10 30.99
CA ALA A 260 1.76 -5.17 31.64
C ALA A 260 3.01 -4.65 32.38
N ILE A 261 3.72 -3.68 31.80
CA ILE A 261 4.90 -3.05 32.42
C ILE A 261 4.50 -2.30 33.72
N GLU A 262 3.41 -1.52 33.68
CA GLU A 262 2.88 -0.82 34.87
C GLU A 262 2.44 -1.80 35.96
N GLU A 263 1.74 -2.85 35.61
CA GLU A 263 1.32 -3.91 36.54
C GLU A 263 2.49 -4.65 37.20
N TYR A 264 3.62 -4.77 36.48
CA TYR A 264 4.86 -5.34 37.02
C TYR A 264 5.59 -4.39 37.95
N GLY A 265 5.22 -3.11 38.01
CA GLY A 265 5.83 -2.09 38.83
C GLY A 265 7.07 -1.41 38.17
N LEU A 266 7.14 -1.41 36.85
CA LEU A 266 8.10 -0.67 36.04
C LEU A 266 7.42 0.52 35.34
N ARG A 267 8.21 1.50 34.92
CA ARG A 267 7.72 2.70 34.25
C ARG A 267 7.94 2.55 32.73
N PRO A 268 6.86 2.35 31.94
CA PRO A 268 6.97 2.34 30.48
C PRO A 268 7.49 3.70 30.00
N GLY A 269 8.29 3.69 28.94
CA GLY A 269 8.95 4.88 28.37
C GLY A 269 10.18 5.35 29.15
N MET A 270 10.33 4.95 30.41
CA MET A 270 11.46 5.33 31.28
C MET A 270 12.37 4.16 31.61
N ASP A 271 11.87 3.18 32.32
CA ASP A 271 12.64 1.98 32.69
C ASP A 271 12.78 1.02 31.50
N ILE A 272 11.78 1.00 30.62
CA ILE A 272 11.78 0.28 29.36
C ILE A 272 11.48 1.28 28.24
N LYS A 273 12.43 1.51 27.32
CA LYS A 273 12.21 2.33 26.13
C LYS A 273 11.32 1.59 25.15
N ILE A 274 10.31 2.27 24.59
CA ILE A 274 9.29 1.64 23.75
C ILE A 274 9.21 2.35 22.40
N VAL A 275 9.35 1.59 21.32
CA VAL A 275 9.12 2.03 19.95
C VAL A 275 8.05 1.13 19.33
N SER A 276 7.07 1.74 18.69
CA SER A 276 5.99 1.04 17.99
C SER A 276 5.78 1.54 16.56
N VAL A 277 4.79 1.02 15.87
CA VAL A 277 4.42 1.37 14.51
C VAL A 277 2.91 1.59 14.47
N ASP A 278 2.42 2.45 13.66
CA ASP A 278 1.10 2.82 13.15
C ASP A 278 0.81 4.32 13.30
N ALA A 279 1.23 4.96 14.37
CA ALA A 279 0.91 6.34 14.74
C ALA A 279 -0.59 6.57 14.95
N THR A 280 -1.23 5.68 15.71
CA THR A 280 -2.62 5.81 16.14
C THR A 280 -2.81 6.87 17.23
N ARG A 281 -4.04 7.36 17.42
CA ARG A 281 -4.36 8.28 18.52
C ARG A 281 -3.92 7.76 19.89
N GLY A 282 -4.11 6.45 20.14
CA GLY A 282 -3.67 5.81 21.38
C GLY A 282 -2.15 5.91 21.60
N ALA A 283 -1.36 5.79 20.55
CA ALA A 283 0.10 6.00 20.63
C ALA A 283 0.45 7.45 20.96
N PHE A 284 -0.21 8.42 20.36
CA PHE A 284 0.00 9.84 20.69
C PHE A 284 -0.37 10.15 22.14
N GLU A 285 -1.46 9.62 22.64
CA GLU A 285 -1.86 9.75 24.05
C GLU A 285 -0.82 9.11 24.98
N ALA A 286 -0.27 7.95 24.62
CA ALA A 286 0.79 7.28 25.37
C ALA A 286 2.11 8.07 25.36
N MET A 287 2.46 8.70 24.22
CA MET A 287 3.63 9.59 24.12
C MET A 287 3.46 10.83 24.99
N ILE A 288 2.30 11.47 24.98
CA ILE A 288 2.00 12.64 25.82
C ILE A 288 2.08 12.26 27.31
N ALA A 289 1.64 11.06 27.66
CA ALA A 289 1.75 10.53 29.04
C ALA A 289 3.19 10.07 29.41
N GLY A 290 4.15 10.16 28.51
CA GLY A 290 5.56 9.77 28.73
C GLY A 290 5.76 8.25 28.77
N LYS A 291 4.81 7.45 28.27
CA LYS A 291 4.81 5.99 28.32
C LYS A 291 5.25 5.30 27.03
N LEU A 292 5.33 6.05 25.93
CA LEU A 292 5.80 5.61 24.62
C LEU A 292 6.85 6.60 24.12
N ASN A 293 7.95 6.14 23.56
CA ASN A 293 9.07 7.00 23.16
C ASN A 293 9.04 7.42 21.69
N ALA A 294 8.46 6.59 20.81
CA ALA A 294 8.25 6.93 19.41
C ALA A 294 7.28 5.96 18.75
N THR A 295 6.62 6.40 17.70
CA THR A 295 5.87 5.55 16.77
C THR A 295 6.21 5.89 15.34
N VAL A 296 6.41 4.86 14.51
CA VAL A 296 6.60 4.99 13.06
C VAL A 296 5.23 4.96 12.40
N GLU A 297 4.94 5.90 11.51
CA GLU A 297 3.62 5.92 10.86
C GLU A 297 3.46 4.72 9.91
N CYS A 298 2.27 4.13 9.92
CA CYS A 298 1.70 3.25 8.91
C CYS A 298 0.29 3.78 8.65
N ASN A 299 0.05 4.36 7.47
CA ASN A 299 -1.19 5.11 7.23
C ASN A 299 -2.35 4.19 6.79
N PRO A 300 -3.45 4.09 7.56
CA PRO A 300 -4.61 3.26 7.21
C PRO A 300 -5.59 3.91 6.22
N LEU A 301 -5.47 5.22 5.96
CA LEU A 301 -6.45 5.97 5.19
C LEU A 301 -6.29 5.76 3.67
N LEU A 302 -6.36 4.51 3.24
CA LEU A 302 -6.08 4.07 1.88
C LEU A 302 -7.30 4.08 0.95
N GLY A 303 -8.51 4.28 1.48
CA GLY A 303 -9.76 4.18 0.72
C GLY A 303 -9.82 5.06 -0.53
N PRO A 304 -9.57 6.36 -0.45
CA PRO A 304 -9.62 7.26 -1.61
C PRO A 304 -8.66 6.82 -2.74
N GLN A 305 -7.41 6.51 -2.38
CA GLN A 305 -6.40 6.07 -3.33
C GLN A 305 -6.74 4.70 -3.94
N PHE A 306 -7.30 3.79 -3.13
CA PHE A 306 -7.74 2.47 -3.61
C PHE A 306 -8.80 2.61 -4.72
N PHE A 307 -9.83 3.45 -4.54
CA PHE A 307 -10.87 3.62 -5.57
C PHE A 307 -10.37 4.37 -6.80
N GLU A 308 -9.43 5.30 -6.67
CA GLU A 308 -8.75 5.92 -7.80
C GLU A 308 -8.02 4.86 -8.65
N LEU A 309 -7.27 3.97 -8.00
CA LEU A 309 -6.57 2.87 -8.67
C LEU A 309 -7.56 1.87 -9.29
N ALA A 310 -8.62 1.52 -8.57
CA ALA A 310 -9.67 0.63 -9.07
C ALA A 310 -10.28 1.16 -10.37
N LEU A 311 -10.61 2.44 -10.42
CA LEU A 311 -11.15 3.08 -11.63
C LEU A 311 -10.16 3.06 -12.79
N LYS A 312 -8.89 3.39 -12.55
CA LYS A 312 -7.82 3.33 -13.56
C LYS A 312 -7.65 1.92 -14.11
N VAL A 313 -7.57 0.93 -13.22
CA VAL A 313 -7.39 -0.49 -13.58
C VAL A 313 -8.55 -1.00 -14.43
N VAL A 314 -9.79 -0.73 -14.03
CA VAL A 314 -10.99 -1.16 -14.77
C VAL A 314 -11.08 -0.49 -16.14
N ASN A 315 -10.60 0.75 -16.26
CA ASN A 315 -10.52 1.50 -17.52
C ASN A 315 -9.30 1.17 -18.38
N GLY A 316 -8.47 0.20 -17.96
CA GLY A 316 -7.27 -0.22 -18.70
C GLY A 316 -6.15 0.80 -18.70
N GLU A 317 -6.14 1.73 -17.74
CA GLU A 317 -5.07 2.71 -17.59
C GLU A 317 -3.86 2.08 -16.87
N PRO A 318 -2.64 2.43 -17.27
CA PRO A 318 -1.44 1.89 -16.64
C PRO A 318 -1.31 2.41 -15.20
N VAL A 319 -0.93 1.51 -14.29
CA VAL A 319 -0.64 1.83 -12.89
C VAL A 319 0.72 1.21 -12.50
N PRO A 320 1.50 1.85 -11.60
CA PRO A 320 2.74 1.27 -11.09
C PRO A 320 2.48 -0.06 -10.39
N LYS A 321 3.47 -0.95 -10.40
CA LYS A 321 3.34 -2.26 -9.74
C LYS A 321 3.28 -2.16 -8.23
N TRP A 322 3.90 -1.14 -7.67
CA TRP A 322 3.85 -0.79 -6.25
C TRP A 322 3.75 0.71 -6.04
N ILE A 323 2.91 1.11 -5.11
CA ILE A 323 2.64 2.49 -4.74
C ILE A 323 2.82 2.61 -3.23
N PRO A 324 4.02 3.02 -2.77
CA PRO A 324 4.30 3.18 -1.35
C PRO A 324 3.57 4.40 -0.76
N SER A 325 3.10 4.24 0.48
CA SER A 325 2.59 5.36 1.28
C SER A 325 3.72 6.32 1.67
N GLN A 326 3.38 7.62 1.82
CA GLN A 326 4.29 8.62 2.39
C GLN A 326 4.06 8.66 3.89
N GLU A 327 5.10 8.36 4.68
CA GLU A 327 4.99 8.14 6.12
C GLU A 327 6.10 8.85 6.89
N GLN A 328 5.87 9.08 8.19
CA GLN A 328 6.72 9.85 9.07
C GLN A 328 7.03 9.07 10.35
N VAL A 329 7.86 9.66 11.19
CA VAL A 329 8.12 9.19 12.56
C VAL A 329 7.67 10.27 13.52
N PHE A 330 7.03 9.87 14.62
CA PHE A 330 6.54 10.77 15.64
C PHE A 330 7.19 10.50 16.99
N PHE A 331 7.42 11.59 17.72
CA PHE A 331 8.06 11.63 19.02
C PHE A 331 7.20 12.39 20.04
N PRO A 332 7.43 12.23 21.36
CA PRO A 332 6.64 12.91 22.38
C PRO A 332 6.62 14.44 22.27
N GLU A 333 7.71 15.06 21.77
CA GLU A 333 7.90 16.51 21.75
C GLU A 333 6.84 17.27 20.97
N ASN A 334 6.30 16.66 19.92
CA ASN A 334 5.24 17.26 19.09
C ASN A 334 3.90 16.52 19.14
N ALA A 335 3.81 15.49 19.98
CA ALA A 335 2.62 14.64 20.03
C ALA A 335 1.33 15.39 20.39
N ALA A 336 1.39 16.32 21.35
CA ALA A 336 0.23 17.10 21.77
C ALA A 336 -0.29 18.05 20.69
N GLU A 337 0.60 18.59 19.86
CA GLU A 337 0.24 19.46 18.73
C GLU A 337 -0.40 18.65 17.59
N ILE A 338 0.12 17.43 17.32
CA ILE A 338 -0.31 16.60 16.21
C ILE A 338 -1.60 15.84 16.54
N LEU A 339 -1.79 15.37 17.78
CA LEU A 339 -2.94 14.54 18.17
C LEU A 339 -4.30 15.05 17.68
N PRO A 340 -4.65 16.36 17.73
CA PRO A 340 -5.93 16.85 17.23
C PRO A 340 -6.16 16.60 15.73
N THR A 341 -5.10 16.44 14.95
CA THR A 341 -5.16 16.21 13.49
C THR A 341 -5.25 14.73 13.12
N ARG A 342 -4.97 13.82 14.07
CA ARG A 342 -5.02 12.37 13.80
C ARG A 342 -6.45 11.88 13.66
N LYS A 343 -6.72 11.17 12.58
CA LYS A 343 -8.04 10.63 12.23
C LYS A 343 -8.24 9.17 12.68
N TYR A 344 -7.21 8.55 13.22
CA TYR A 344 -7.22 7.15 13.64
C TYR A 344 -6.32 6.92 14.85
#